data_b4b08d02aecd62f4e139f2395874c8b0
#
_entry.id   b4b08d02aecd62f4e139f2395874c8b0
#
_cell.length_a   1.000
_cell.length_b   1.000
_cell.length_c   1.000
_cell.angle_alpha   90.00
_cell.angle_beta   90.00
_cell.angle_gamma   90.00
#
_symmetry.space_group_name_H-M   'P 1'
#
loop_
_entity.id
_entity.type
_entity.pdbx_description
1 polymer ?
#
loop_
_entity_poly.entity_id
_entity_poly.type
_entity_poly.pdbx_seq_one_letter_code
_entity_poly.pdbx_strand_id
1 'polypeptide(L)'
;DEGLVGSEMCIRDRDISDDKDLEETNLVKAKDVACYIFTSGTTGVPKAAICPNQKLMAASINIKMAGYRIDESDCMHNSLPLYHSTGLMLGLCAVVQAGASTFIKRKFSATSFWDEVQQYNTTALVYIGELCRYLANTDPTQAEQNNPLKVMVGNGLRPDVWDVFKDRFGVNRIVEIYGASEGNALFMNLLNKDKTIGMTNADVSLIEYDVADDKILKDDDGFCKQILTHDPGLLIVRIGVNAVFNGYTDAQATEKKILRDVFEEGDAWFNTGDLIKTVDVGYALGKTHYQFVDRVGDTFRWKSENVSTNEVGEILNGFSDVNMSNVY
;
A
#
# COMPACT_ATOMS: atom_id res chain seq x y z
N ASP A 1 14.16 30.49 9.46
CA ASP A 1 13.81 29.81 8.20
C ASP A 1 12.32 29.98 7.78
N GLU A 2 11.61 30.92 8.40
CA GLU A 2 10.23 31.22 8.00
C GLU A 2 10.11 32.18 6.79
N GLY A 3 11.22 32.72 6.31
CA GLY A 3 11.25 33.71 5.23
C GLY A 3 11.25 33.19 3.80
N LEU A 4 11.55 31.89 3.60
CA LEU A 4 11.72 31.31 2.24
C LEU A 4 10.46 30.65 1.67
N VAL A 5 9.38 30.51 2.44
CA VAL A 5 8.26 29.64 2.08
C VAL A 5 7.10 30.36 1.37
N GLY A 6 6.99 31.67 1.46
CA GLY A 6 5.83 32.36 0.94
C GLY A 6 6.01 33.09 -0.39
N SER A 7 7.06 33.90 -0.50
CA SER A 7 7.17 34.84 -1.62
C SER A 7 8.06 34.39 -2.76
N GLU A 8 9.14 33.66 -2.47
CA GLU A 8 10.08 33.27 -3.54
C GLU A 8 9.61 32.04 -4.34
N MET A 9 8.90 31.08 -3.73
CA MET A 9 8.28 30.00 -4.49
C MET A 9 7.17 30.52 -5.41
N CYS A 10 6.35 31.44 -4.93
CA CYS A 10 5.30 32.06 -5.77
C CYS A 10 5.87 32.91 -6.92
N ILE A 11 7.09 33.48 -6.76
CA ILE A 11 7.74 34.24 -7.82
C ILE A 11 8.31 33.32 -8.89
N ARG A 12 8.88 32.17 -8.50
CA ARG A 12 9.38 31.17 -9.45
C ARG A 12 8.28 30.53 -10.28
N ASP A 13 7.14 30.26 -9.67
CA ASP A 13 5.97 29.70 -10.38
C ASP A 13 5.40 30.64 -11.43
N ARG A 14 5.53 31.96 -11.24
CA ARG A 14 5.08 32.97 -12.21
C ARG A 14 6.00 33.15 -13.40
N ASP A 15 7.26 32.78 -13.24
CA ASP A 15 8.28 32.90 -14.29
C ASP A 15 8.45 31.59 -15.12
N ILE A 16 7.74 30.53 -14.75
CA ILE A 16 7.71 29.28 -15.52
C ILE A 16 6.62 29.43 -16.61
N SER A 17 7.07 29.48 -17.85
CA SER A 17 6.18 29.39 -19.01
C SER A 17 5.70 27.95 -19.17
N ASP A 18 4.37 27.76 -19.27
CA ASP A 18 3.72 26.49 -19.60
C ASP A 18 3.44 26.36 -21.11
N ASP A 19 3.89 27.35 -21.91
CA ASP A 19 3.59 27.43 -23.35
C ASP A 19 4.30 26.36 -24.19
N LYS A 20 5.31 25.68 -23.64
CA LYS A 20 6.04 24.62 -24.36
C LYS A 20 6.52 23.52 -23.41
N ASP A 21 6.36 22.29 -23.86
CA ASP A 21 7.03 21.16 -23.21
C ASP A 21 8.55 21.33 -23.25
N LEU A 22 9.21 20.82 -22.20
CA LEU A 22 10.66 20.75 -22.17
C LEU A 22 11.15 19.88 -23.33
N GLU A 23 12.23 20.27 -24.00
CA GLU A 23 12.80 19.51 -25.13
C GLU A 23 13.15 18.07 -24.73
N GLU A 24 13.61 17.88 -23.47
CA GLU A 24 13.94 16.60 -22.88
C GLU A 24 12.74 15.67 -22.70
N THR A 25 11.49 16.20 -22.68
CA THR A 25 10.28 15.39 -22.54
C THR A 25 10.21 14.29 -23.59
N ASN A 26 10.64 14.58 -24.83
CA ASN A 26 10.64 13.61 -25.92
C ASN A 26 11.76 12.55 -25.80
N LEU A 27 12.73 12.74 -24.93
CA LEU A 27 13.84 11.82 -24.70
C LEU A 27 13.53 10.78 -23.61
N VAL A 28 12.58 11.08 -22.72
CA VAL A 28 12.20 10.21 -21.60
C VAL A 28 11.50 8.96 -22.11
N LYS A 29 11.99 7.80 -21.67
CA LYS A 29 11.44 6.49 -22.04
C LYS A 29 10.72 5.86 -20.85
N ALA A 30 9.78 5.00 -21.14
CA ALA A 30 9.02 4.26 -20.13
C ALA A 30 9.92 3.46 -19.15
N LYS A 31 11.05 2.94 -19.65
CA LYS A 31 12.00 2.16 -18.85
C LYS A 31 12.99 3.01 -18.04
N ASP A 32 13.10 4.31 -18.33
CA ASP A 32 14.02 5.17 -17.62
C ASP A 32 13.56 5.33 -16.16
N VAL A 33 14.51 5.46 -15.24
CA VAL A 33 14.25 5.59 -13.82
C VAL A 33 13.59 6.94 -13.55
N ALA A 34 12.39 6.91 -13.01
CA ALA A 34 11.68 8.12 -12.57
C ALA A 34 12.16 8.58 -11.18
N CYS A 35 12.29 7.64 -10.25
CA CYS A 35 12.73 7.94 -8.89
C CYS A 35 13.29 6.69 -8.19
N TYR A 36 13.93 6.92 -7.05
CA TYR A 36 14.31 5.90 -6.10
C TYR A 36 13.47 6.06 -4.83
N ILE A 37 12.87 4.97 -4.36
CA ILE A 37 12.10 4.97 -3.11
C ILE A 37 12.89 4.17 -2.08
N PHE A 38 13.23 4.82 -0.98
CA PHE A 38 13.95 4.16 0.11
C PHE A 38 12.96 3.37 0.96
N THR A 39 13.27 2.09 1.16
CA THR A 39 12.52 1.17 2.02
C THR A 39 13.34 0.82 3.26
N SER A 40 12.67 0.71 4.41
CA SER A 40 13.30 0.19 5.62
C SER A 40 13.66 -1.27 5.42
N GLY A 41 14.96 -1.56 5.28
CA GLY A 41 15.43 -2.94 5.21
C GLY A 41 15.43 -3.59 6.60
N THR A 42 15.14 -4.88 6.69
CA THR A 42 15.29 -5.68 7.91
C THR A 42 16.74 -5.70 8.45
N THR A 43 17.69 -5.20 7.68
CA THR A 43 19.13 -5.13 8.02
C THR A 43 19.58 -3.75 8.51
N GLY A 44 18.67 -2.83 8.81
CA GLY A 44 18.97 -1.52 9.42
C GLY A 44 19.38 -0.40 8.45
N VAL A 45 19.91 -0.71 7.25
CA VAL A 45 20.24 0.31 6.25
C VAL A 45 19.14 0.39 5.21
N PRO A 46 18.56 1.59 4.94
CA PRO A 46 17.54 1.76 3.91
C PRO A 46 18.05 1.33 2.53
N LYS A 47 17.21 0.61 1.79
CA LYS A 47 17.50 0.17 0.42
C LYS A 47 16.71 1.01 -0.56
N ALA A 48 17.35 1.42 -1.66
CA ALA A 48 16.70 2.21 -2.70
C ALA A 48 16.05 1.27 -3.75
N ALA A 49 14.73 1.21 -3.74
CA ALA A 49 13.95 0.52 -4.76
C ALA A 49 13.92 1.35 -6.05
N ILE A 50 14.12 0.70 -7.18
CA ILE A 50 14.15 1.33 -8.51
C ILE A 50 12.72 1.45 -9.02
N CYS A 51 12.28 2.69 -9.30
CA CYS A 51 10.95 2.99 -9.85
C CYS A 51 11.06 3.58 -11.25
N PRO A 52 10.89 2.78 -12.33
CA PRO A 52 10.84 3.29 -13.69
C PRO A 52 9.56 4.09 -13.96
N ASN A 53 9.59 4.98 -14.97
CA ASN A 53 8.43 5.77 -15.40
C ASN A 53 7.20 4.90 -15.66
N GLN A 54 7.36 3.77 -16.36
CA GLN A 54 6.25 2.85 -16.63
C GLN A 54 5.57 2.31 -15.38
N LYS A 55 6.33 2.05 -14.29
CA LYS A 55 5.77 1.56 -13.03
C LYS A 55 4.96 2.64 -12.35
N LEU A 56 5.49 3.86 -12.29
CA LEU A 56 4.81 5.02 -11.72
C LEU A 56 3.53 5.35 -12.48
N MET A 57 3.59 5.37 -13.81
CA MET A 57 2.45 5.64 -14.68
C MET A 57 1.38 4.55 -14.57
N ALA A 58 1.76 3.28 -14.66
CA ALA A 58 0.82 2.17 -14.58
C ALA A 58 0.12 2.13 -13.22
N ALA A 59 0.85 2.35 -12.12
CA ALA A 59 0.27 2.40 -10.79
C ALA A 59 -0.75 3.55 -10.69
N SER A 60 -0.37 4.78 -11.06
CA SER A 60 -1.24 5.94 -10.94
C SER A 60 -2.51 5.86 -11.80
N ILE A 61 -2.40 5.36 -13.05
CA ILE A 61 -3.55 5.16 -13.95
C ILE A 61 -4.52 4.13 -13.36
N ASN A 62 -4.01 2.96 -12.96
CA ASN A 62 -4.85 1.91 -12.39
C ASN A 62 -5.57 2.37 -11.11
N ILE A 63 -4.86 3.09 -10.25
CA ILE A 63 -5.42 3.59 -8.99
C ILE A 63 -6.44 4.69 -9.24
N LYS A 64 -6.18 5.61 -10.17
CA LYS A 64 -7.16 6.62 -10.59
C LYS A 64 -8.43 5.99 -11.16
N MET A 65 -8.29 5.08 -12.14
CA MET A 65 -9.43 4.52 -12.87
C MET A 65 -10.23 3.49 -12.07
N ALA A 66 -9.56 2.59 -11.38
CA ALA A 66 -10.18 1.45 -10.73
C ALA A 66 -10.29 1.64 -9.21
N GLY A 67 -9.30 2.26 -8.58
CA GLY A 67 -9.29 2.55 -7.14
C GLY A 67 -10.22 3.70 -6.81
N TYR A 68 -9.78 4.92 -7.00
CA TYR A 68 -10.54 6.13 -6.63
C TYR A 68 -11.78 6.35 -7.49
N ARG A 69 -11.66 6.22 -8.80
CA ARG A 69 -12.68 6.64 -9.78
C ARG A 69 -12.98 8.13 -9.68
N ILE A 70 -11.92 8.94 -9.53
CA ILE A 70 -11.99 10.41 -9.43
C ILE A 70 -11.78 11.08 -10.79
N ASP A 71 -12.25 12.33 -10.89
CA ASP A 71 -12.10 13.20 -12.03
C ASP A 71 -11.71 14.62 -11.59
N GLU A 72 -11.75 15.58 -12.52
CA GLU A 72 -11.37 16.98 -12.30
C GLU A 72 -12.20 17.71 -11.25
N SER A 73 -13.38 17.21 -10.91
CA SER A 73 -14.25 17.80 -9.88
C SER A 73 -13.86 17.39 -8.45
N ASP A 74 -12.98 16.40 -8.32
CA ASP A 74 -12.58 15.85 -7.03
C ASP A 74 -11.38 16.58 -6.42
N CYS A 75 -11.26 16.47 -5.10
CA CYS A 75 -10.12 16.97 -4.33
C CYS A 75 -9.58 15.88 -3.42
N MET A 76 -8.28 15.59 -3.54
CA MET A 76 -7.59 14.60 -2.73
C MET A 76 -7.00 15.19 -1.47
N HIS A 77 -7.32 14.62 -0.30
CA HIS A 77 -6.56 14.89 0.92
C HIS A 77 -5.30 14.02 0.95
N ASN A 78 -4.13 14.64 0.87
CA ASN A 78 -2.83 13.98 0.91
C ASN A 78 -1.93 14.58 2.00
N SER A 79 -1.87 13.92 3.14
CA SER A 79 -0.97 14.25 4.25
C SER A 79 0.20 13.27 4.39
N LEU A 80 0.39 12.38 3.38
CA LEU A 80 1.48 11.43 3.35
C LEU A 80 2.73 12.03 2.69
N PRO A 81 3.93 11.58 3.10
CA PRO A 81 5.18 12.05 2.51
C PRO A 81 5.27 11.70 1.01
N LEU A 82 5.59 12.69 0.18
CA LEU A 82 5.75 12.49 -1.26
C LEU A 82 7.03 11.72 -1.64
N TYR A 83 7.96 11.53 -0.70
CA TYR A 83 9.12 10.66 -0.90
C TYR A 83 8.80 9.17 -0.68
N HIS A 84 7.56 8.84 -0.29
CA HIS A 84 7.08 7.47 -0.13
C HIS A 84 6.09 7.10 -1.24
N SER A 85 6.11 5.83 -1.67
CA SER A 85 5.27 5.35 -2.78
C SER A 85 3.78 5.64 -2.61
N THR A 86 3.25 5.51 -1.40
CA THR A 86 1.83 5.76 -1.12
C THR A 86 1.47 7.22 -1.37
N GLY A 87 2.17 8.17 -0.77
CA GLY A 87 1.91 9.61 -0.98
C GLY A 87 2.17 10.06 -2.42
N LEU A 88 3.21 9.52 -3.07
CA LEU A 88 3.56 9.87 -4.44
C LEU A 88 2.65 9.20 -5.46
N MET A 89 2.65 7.87 -5.53
CA MET A 89 1.98 7.13 -6.60
C MET A 89 0.46 7.08 -6.41
N LEU A 90 0.00 6.76 -5.20
CA LEU A 90 -1.44 6.66 -4.90
C LEU A 90 -2.07 8.03 -4.67
N GLY A 91 -1.32 8.98 -4.12
CA GLY A 91 -1.77 10.34 -3.88
C GLY A 91 -1.55 11.23 -5.11
N LEU A 92 -0.37 11.85 -5.20
CA LEU A 92 -0.10 12.93 -6.18
C LEU A 92 -0.23 12.48 -7.64
N CYS A 93 0.40 11.35 -8.02
CA CYS A 93 0.36 10.92 -9.42
C CYS A 93 -1.05 10.52 -9.88
N ALA A 94 -1.88 9.93 -8.99
CA ALA A 94 -3.26 9.61 -9.32
C ALA A 94 -4.11 10.88 -9.56
N VAL A 95 -3.87 11.92 -8.77
CA VAL A 95 -4.52 13.24 -8.93
C VAL A 95 -4.14 13.89 -10.26
N VAL A 96 -2.84 13.91 -10.60
CA VAL A 96 -2.36 14.43 -11.89
C VAL A 96 -3.02 13.68 -13.06
N GLN A 97 -3.12 12.35 -12.99
CA GLN A 97 -3.81 11.54 -14.00
C GLN A 97 -5.31 11.83 -14.11
N ALA A 98 -5.92 12.33 -13.05
CA ALA A 98 -7.35 12.66 -13.02
C ALA A 98 -7.65 14.11 -13.46
N GLY A 99 -6.65 14.97 -13.50
CA GLY A 99 -6.87 16.43 -13.58
C GLY A 99 -7.55 17.01 -12.34
N ALA A 100 -7.53 16.27 -11.23
CA ALA A 100 -8.15 16.64 -9.96
C ALA A 100 -7.28 17.61 -9.17
N SER A 101 -7.85 18.20 -8.13
CA SER A 101 -7.08 19.00 -7.17
C SER A 101 -6.58 18.17 -6.00
N THR A 102 -5.59 18.68 -5.28
CA THR A 102 -5.08 18.03 -4.07
C THR A 102 -4.78 19.03 -2.97
N PHE A 103 -5.22 18.71 -1.76
CA PHE A 103 -4.80 19.36 -0.54
C PHE A 103 -3.60 18.62 0.03
N ILE A 104 -2.43 19.23 0.00
CA ILE A 104 -1.18 18.66 0.53
C ILE A 104 -0.85 19.29 1.87
N LYS A 105 -0.62 18.44 2.88
CA LYS A 105 -0.24 18.88 4.22
C LYS A 105 1.13 18.32 4.62
N ARG A 106 1.98 19.17 5.20
CA ARG A 106 3.33 18.76 5.64
C ARG A 106 3.32 17.75 6.79
N LYS A 107 2.33 17.84 7.68
CA LYS A 107 2.22 16.98 8.86
C LYS A 107 0.75 16.66 9.11
N PHE A 108 0.45 15.38 9.20
CA PHE A 108 -0.88 14.91 9.60
C PHE A 108 -1.26 15.41 11.00
N SER A 109 -2.55 15.72 11.19
CA SER A 109 -3.14 16.04 12.48
C SER A 109 -4.53 15.43 12.55
N ALA A 110 -4.72 14.48 13.45
CA ALA A 110 -6.03 13.83 13.62
C ALA A 110 -7.10 14.80 14.11
N THR A 111 -6.71 15.80 14.92
CA THR A 111 -7.65 16.78 15.51
C THR A 111 -8.16 17.83 14.52
N SER A 112 -7.38 18.16 13.47
CA SER A 112 -7.80 19.13 12.46
C SER A 112 -8.29 18.48 11.15
N PHE A 113 -8.22 17.16 11.06
CA PHE A 113 -8.47 16.44 9.80
C PHE A 113 -9.87 16.70 9.24
N TRP A 114 -10.91 16.57 10.06
CA TRP A 114 -12.28 16.73 9.59
C TRP A 114 -12.62 18.19 9.27
N ASP A 115 -12.05 19.15 9.98
CA ASP A 115 -12.19 20.56 9.64
C ASP A 115 -11.54 20.87 8.29
N GLU A 116 -10.37 20.28 8.01
CA GLU A 116 -9.70 20.40 6.71
C GLU A 116 -10.49 19.74 5.58
N VAL A 117 -11.05 18.55 5.83
CA VAL A 117 -11.92 17.84 4.87
C VAL A 117 -13.10 18.72 4.48
N GLN A 118 -13.74 19.38 5.44
CA GLN A 118 -14.85 20.30 5.19
C GLN A 118 -14.38 21.59 4.49
N GLN A 119 -13.32 22.21 5.00
CA GLN A 119 -12.81 23.50 4.49
C GLN A 119 -12.38 23.42 3.03
N TYR A 120 -11.68 22.36 2.66
CA TYR A 120 -11.14 22.16 1.31
C TYR A 120 -12.01 21.27 0.44
N ASN A 121 -13.18 20.85 0.95
CA ASN A 121 -14.10 19.94 0.27
C ASN A 121 -13.41 18.73 -0.34
N THR A 122 -12.55 18.06 0.44
CA THR A 122 -11.80 16.92 -0.06
C THR A 122 -12.71 15.68 -0.16
N THR A 123 -12.82 15.14 -1.36
CA THR A 123 -13.73 14.04 -1.71
C THR A 123 -13.04 12.68 -1.75
N ALA A 124 -11.71 12.68 -1.75
CA ALA A 124 -10.89 11.49 -1.75
C ALA A 124 -9.77 11.58 -0.71
N LEU A 125 -9.36 10.44 -0.17
CA LEU A 125 -8.28 10.34 0.82
C LEU A 125 -7.27 9.29 0.38
N VAL A 126 -5.98 9.65 0.39
CA VAL A 126 -4.90 8.66 0.39
C VAL A 126 -4.47 8.41 1.84
N TYR A 127 -4.41 7.13 2.25
CA TYR A 127 -4.17 6.80 3.65
C TYR A 127 -3.09 5.72 3.85
N ILE A 128 -2.61 5.64 5.06
CA ILE A 128 -2.01 4.45 5.67
C ILE A 128 -2.80 4.10 6.93
N GLY A 129 -2.89 2.82 7.26
CA GLY A 129 -3.73 2.32 8.37
C GLY A 129 -3.48 3.02 9.70
N GLU A 130 -2.24 3.42 9.98
CA GLU A 130 -1.89 4.13 11.20
C GLU A 130 -2.57 5.50 11.32
N LEU A 131 -2.68 6.28 10.24
CA LEU A 131 -3.42 7.54 10.25
C LEU A 131 -4.91 7.29 10.49
N CYS A 132 -5.47 6.24 9.88
CA CYS A 132 -6.86 5.86 10.10
C CYS A 132 -7.12 5.47 11.56
N ARG A 133 -6.18 4.77 12.19
CA ARG A 133 -6.25 4.43 13.61
C ARG A 133 -6.26 5.67 14.49
N TYR A 134 -5.43 6.68 14.19
CA TYR A 134 -5.47 7.94 14.93
C TYR A 134 -6.83 8.62 14.80
N LEU A 135 -7.43 8.67 13.60
CA LEU A 135 -8.75 9.24 13.39
C LEU A 135 -9.85 8.47 14.13
N ALA A 136 -9.79 7.15 14.10
CA ALA A 136 -10.76 6.30 14.81
C ALA A 136 -10.77 6.54 16.33
N ASN A 137 -9.60 6.90 16.89
CA ASN A 137 -9.41 7.13 18.33
C ASN A 137 -9.66 8.59 18.75
N THR A 138 -10.07 9.49 17.84
CA THR A 138 -10.47 10.86 18.24
C THR A 138 -11.88 10.88 18.78
N ASP A 139 -12.15 11.82 19.68
CA ASP A 139 -13.53 12.11 20.12
C ASP A 139 -14.37 12.52 18.90
N PRO A 140 -15.66 12.15 18.86
CA PRO A 140 -16.57 12.58 17.81
C PRO A 140 -16.67 14.10 17.69
N THR A 141 -16.62 14.60 16.46
CA THR A 141 -16.74 16.03 16.16
C THR A 141 -17.90 16.30 15.22
N GLN A 142 -18.41 17.54 15.21
CA GLN A 142 -19.44 17.92 14.27
C GLN A 142 -18.91 17.95 12.82
N ALA A 143 -17.62 18.24 12.64
CA ALA A 143 -16.99 18.32 11.33
C ALA A 143 -16.91 16.97 10.58
N GLU A 144 -16.94 15.84 11.32
CA GLU A 144 -16.94 14.51 10.69
C GLU A 144 -18.33 14.14 10.14
N GLN A 145 -19.39 14.81 10.61
CA GLN A 145 -20.75 14.54 10.15
C GLN A 145 -20.97 15.17 8.78
N ASN A 146 -21.60 14.43 7.88
CA ASN A 146 -21.87 14.87 6.51
C ASN A 146 -20.59 15.31 5.75
N ASN A 147 -19.44 14.69 6.06
CA ASN A 147 -18.19 14.96 5.37
C ASN A 147 -18.29 14.56 3.87
N PRO A 148 -17.58 15.26 2.96
CA PRO A 148 -17.65 15.02 1.52
C PRO A 148 -16.82 13.80 1.03
N LEU A 149 -16.10 13.06 1.91
CA LEU A 149 -15.29 11.94 1.50
C LEU A 149 -16.13 10.82 0.87
N LYS A 150 -15.88 10.52 -0.39
CA LYS A 150 -16.54 9.45 -1.16
C LYS A 150 -15.76 8.16 -1.16
N VAL A 151 -14.42 8.29 -1.15
CA VAL A 151 -13.50 7.17 -1.37
C VAL A 151 -12.19 7.37 -0.63
N MET A 152 -11.64 6.29 -0.15
CA MET A 152 -10.28 6.26 0.36
C MET A 152 -9.50 5.10 -0.25
N VAL A 153 -8.23 5.34 -0.57
CA VAL A 153 -7.31 4.34 -1.13
C VAL A 153 -6.01 4.38 -0.35
N GLY A 154 -5.53 3.23 0.05
CA GLY A 154 -4.29 3.14 0.82
C GLY A 154 -3.95 1.71 1.21
N ASN A 155 -3.20 1.56 2.28
CA ASN A 155 -2.73 0.27 2.75
C ASN A 155 -2.66 0.19 4.27
N GLY A 156 -2.80 -1.04 4.79
CA GLY A 156 -2.63 -1.34 6.21
C GLY A 156 -3.83 -0.97 7.07
N LEU A 157 -5.04 -0.88 6.50
CA LEU A 157 -6.25 -0.62 7.26
C LEU A 157 -6.66 -1.85 8.05
N ARG A 158 -6.66 -1.73 9.37
CA ARG A 158 -7.03 -2.81 10.27
C ARG A 158 -8.54 -3.10 10.22
N PRO A 159 -8.96 -4.37 10.45
CA PRO A 159 -10.37 -4.75 10.41
C PRO A 159 -11.28 -3.99 11.39
N ASP A 160 -10.80 -3.68 12.59
CA ASP A 160 -11.52 -2.89 13.59
C ASP A 160 -11.71 -1.43 13.16
N VAL A 161 -10.67 -0.83 12.58
CA VAL A 161 -10.70 0.54 12.05
C VAL A 161 -11.56 0.64 10.79
N TRP A 162 -11.64 -0.43 10.00
CA TRP A 162 -12.46 -0.51 8.79
C TRP A 162 -13.93 -0.20 9.09
N ASP A 163 -14.48 -0.85 10.11
CA ASP A 163 -15.88 -0.67 10.51
C ASP A 163 -16.13 0.78 10.97
N VAL A 164 -15.20 1.39 11.71
CA VAL A 164 -15.31 2.81 12.13
C VAL A 164 -15.42 3.74 10.91
N PHE A 165 -14.61 3.52 9.88
CA PHE A 165 -14.67 4.37 8.67
C PHE A 165 -16.00 4.25 7.93
N LYS A 166 -16.62 3.08 7.91
CA LYS A 166 -17.94 2.86 7.31
C LYS A 166 -19.06 3.42 8.18
N ASP A 167 -19.08 3.07 9.45
CA ASP A 167 -20.22 3.29 10.33
C ASP A 167 -20.23 4.71 10.93
N ARG A 168 -19.06 5.20 11.37
CA ARG A 168 -18.94 6.54 11.99
C ARG A 168 -18.72 7.63 10.94
N PHE A 169 -17.80 7.42 10.02
CA PHE A 169 -17.42 8.46 9.05
C PHE A 169 -18.16 8.38 7.71
N GLY A 170 -18.94 7.31 7.48
CA GLY A 170 -19.76 7.15 6.28
C GLY A 170 -18.97 6.92 4.98
N VAL A 171 -17.69 6.55 5.06
CA VAL A 171 -16.86 6.29 3.88
C VAL A 171 -17.14 4.87 3.38
N ASN A 172 -18.01 4.77 2.37
CA ASN A 172 -18.49 3.47 1.88
C ASN A 172 -17.57 2.79 0.85
N ARG A 173 -16.63 3.54 0.25
CA ARG A 173 -15.67 2.98 -0.70
C ARG A 173 -14.27 3.01 -0.12
N ILE A 174 -13.81 1.84 0.31
CA ILE A 174 -12.48 1.64 0.89
C ILE A 174 -11.72 0.67 -0.02
N VAL A 175 -10.71 1.19 -0.71
CA VAL A 175 -9.87 0.41 -1.60
C VAL A 175 -8.53 0.18 -0.95
N GLU A 176 -8.44 -0.93 -0.25
CA GLU A 176 -7.18 -1.40 0.29
C GLU A 176 -6.28 -1.87 -0.82
N ILE A 177 -5.00 -1.55 -0.72
CA ILE A 177 -3.96 -1.94 -1.68
C ILE A 177 -2.86 -2.67 -0.93
N TYR A 178 -2.31 -3.69 -1.56
CA TYR A 178 -1.10 -4.33 -1.10
C TYR A 178 -0.10 -4.43 -2.24
N GLY A 179 1.16 -4.10 -1.94
CA GLY A 179 2.29 -4.21 -2.87
C GLY A 179 3.56 -3.67 -2.23
N ALA A 180 4.69 -4.13 -2.74
CA ALA A 180 6.00 -3.64 -2.34
C ALA A 180 6.57 -2.67 -3.38
N SER A 181 7.30 -1.65 -2.92
CA SER A 181 7.92 -0.66 -3.83
C SER A 181 8.87 -1.30 -4.84
N GLU A 182 9.61 -2.31 -4.42
CA GLU A 182 10.50 -3.13 -5.25
C GLU A 182 9.76 -4.26 -5.99
N GLY A 183 8.58 -4.65 -5.52
CA GLY A 183 7.84 -5.81 -5.99
C GLY A 183 7.25 -5.67 -7.39
N ASN A 184 6.71 -6.78 -7.89
CA ASN A 184 6.13 -6.94 -9.22
C ASN A 184 4.64 -7.32 -9.21
N ALA A 185 3.97 -7.26 -8.05
CA ALA A 185 2.54 -7.46 -7.92
C ALA A 185 1.87 -6.30 -7.19
N LEU A 186 0.64 -6.04 -7.60
CA LEU A 186 -0.28 -5.12 -6.96
C LEU A 186 -1.59 -5.84 -6.70
N PHE A 187 -2.03 -5.85 -5.45
CA PHE A 187 -3.36 -6.29 -5.07
C PHE A 187 -4.22 -5.06 -4.80
N MET A 188 -5.48 -5.12 -5.21
CA MET A 188 -6.42 -4.03 -5.02
C MET A 188 -7.82 -4.57 -4.69
N ASN A 189 -8.44 -3.99 -3.70
CA ASN A 189 -9.82 -4.30 -3.33
C ASN A 189 -10.82 -3.55 -4.24
N LEU A 190 -10.82 -3.89 -5.52
CA LEU A 190 -11.64 -3.22 -6.54
C LEU A 190 -13.14 -3.47 -6.39
N LEU A 191 -13.51 -4.63 -5.81
CA LEU A 191 -14.90 -5.01 -5.58
C LEU A 191 -15.45 -4.48 -4.25
N ASN A 192 -14.66 -3.68 -3.54
CA ASN A 192 -15.04 -3.09 -2.25
C ASN A 192 -15.51 -4.14 -1.23
N LYS A 193 -14.78 -5.25 -1.15
CA LYS A 193 -15.04 -6.32 -0.18
C LYS A 193 -14.37 -5.97 1.16
N ASP A 194 -15.12 -6.06 2.23
CA ASP A 194 -14.64 -5.60 3.53
C ASP A 194 -13.46 -6.44 4.04
N LYS A 195 -12.50 -5.76 4.66
CA LYS A 195 -11.37 -6.36 5.38
C LYS A 195 -10.46 -7.25 4.52
N THR A 196 -10.32 -6.94 3.22
CA THR A 196 -9.44 -7.65 2.30
C THR A 196 -8.49 -6.69 1.57
N ILE A 197 -7.31 -7.18 1.22
CA ILE A 197 -6.39 -6.48 0.29
C ILE A 197 -6.82 -6.65 -1.18
N GLY A 198 -7.94 -7.35 -1.40
CA GLY A 198 -8.52 -7.56 -2.72
C GLY A 198 -7.87 -8.67 -3.53
N MET A 199 -7.74 -8.43 -4.81
CA MET A 199 -7.30 -9.39 -5.82
C MET A 199 -6.14 -8.85 -6.66
N THR A 200 -5.45 -9.75 -7.37
CA THR A 200 -4.37 -9.41 -8.31
C THR A 200 -4.56 -10.17 -9.63
N ASN A 201 -3.93 -9.65 -10.69
CA ASN A 201 -3.76 -10.36 -11.95
C ASN A 201 -2.33 -10.91 -12.11
N ALA A 202 -1.46 -10.67 -11.13
CA ALA A 202 -0.12 -11.27 -11.11
C ALA A 202 -0.21 -12.78 -10.86
N ASP A 203 0.75 -13.52 -11.35
CA ASP A 203 0.92 -14.94 -11.06
C ASP A 203 1.53 -15.05 -9.66
N VAL A 204 0.70 -15.45 -8.70
CA VAL A 204 1.07 -15.52 -7.29
C VAL A 204 0.79 -16.89 -6.70
N SER A 205 1.57 -17.28 -5.70
CA SER A 205 1.35 -18.48 -4.94
C SER A 205 1.58 -18.23 -3.45
N LEU A 206 0.92 -19.03 -2.62
CA LEU A 206 1.19 -19.15 -1.20
C LEU A 206 1.93 -20.45 -0.95
N ILE A 207 3.05 -20.38 -0.26
CA ILE A 207 3.86 -21.55 0.06
C ILE A 207 3.98 -21.75 1.57
N GLU A 208 4.14 -23.01 1.98
CA GLU A 208 4.32 -23.35 3.39
C GLU A 208 5.59 -22.74 3.96
N TYR A 209 5.46 -22.09 5.11
CA TYR A 209 6.53 -21.43 5.80
C TYR A 209 6.53 -21.78 7.29
N ASP A 210 7.65 -22.28 7.78
CA ASP A 210 7.84 -22.50 9.22
C ASP A 210 8.35 -21.22 9.87
N VAL A 211 7.46 -20.55 10.59
CA VAL A 211 7.77 -19.30 11.29
C VAL A 211 8.78 -19.52 12.42
N ALA A 212 8.77 -20.70 13.07
CA ALA A 212 9.65 -20.97 14.20
C ALA A 212 11.10 -21.17 13.77
N ASP A 213 11.29 -21.86 12.64
CA ASP A 213 12.62 -22.14 12.10
C ASP A 213 13.05 -21.13 11.02
N ASP A 214 12.18 -20.13 10.72
CA ASP A 214 12.40 -19.09 9.69
C ASP A 214 12.78 -19.71 8.33
N LYS A 215 12.01 -20.72 7.88
CA LYS A 215 12.33 -21.46 6.65
C LYS A 215 11.11 -21.83 5.80
N ILE A 216 11.33 -21.85 4.50
CA ILE A 216 10.38 -22.38 3.52
C ILE A 216 10.39 -23.93 3.60
N LEU A 217 9.19 -24.54 3.65
CA LEU A 217 9.05 -25.99 3.64
C LEU A 217 9.06 -26.53 2.22
N LYS A 218 9.77 -27.62 2.02
CA LYS A 218 9.94 -28.30 0.74
C LYS A 218 9.43 -29.73 0.81
N ASP A 219 9.03 -30.27 -0.34
CA ASP A 219 8.69 -31.67 -0.51
C ASP A 219 9.96 -32.55 -0.68
N ASP A 220 9.74 -33.84 -0.91
CA ASP A 220 10.81 -34.82 -1.06
C ASP A 220 11.64 -34.63 -2.35
N ASP A 221 11.07 -33.96 -3.37
CA ASP A 221 11.74 -33.63 -4.63
C ASP A 221 12.50 -32.29 -4.55
N GLY A 222 12.40 -31.59 -3.42
CA GLY A 222 13.09 -30.32 -3.15
C GLY A 222 12.36 -29.08 -3.61
N PHE A 223 11.13 -29.19 -4.08
CA PHE A 223 10.26 -28.05 -4.45
C PHE A 223 9.48 -27.52 -3.25
N CYS A 224 9.01 -26.28 -3.35
CA CYS A 224 8.23 -25.65 -2.28
C CYS A 224 6.81 -26.25 -2.20
N LYS A 225 6.33 -26.48 -0.98
CA LYS A 225 4.96 -26.93 -0.75
C LYS A 225 3.99 -25.76 -0.91
N GLN A 226 3.02 -25.91 -1.81
CA GLN A 226 2.00 -24.91 -2.07
C GLN A 226 0.82 -25.06 -1.11
N ILE A 227 0.30 -23.94 -0.61
CA ILE A 227 -0.94 -23.88 0.18
C ILE A 227 -2.12 -23.66 -0.79
N LEU A 228 -3.08 -24.60 -0.79
CA LEU A 228 -4.29 -24.56 -1.58
C LEU A 228 -5.57 -24.29 -0.73
N THR A 229 -5.40 -24.16 0.57
CA THR A 229 -6.44 -23.88 1.56
C THR A 229 -6.51 -22.39 1.89
N HIS A 230 -7.31 -22.02 2.88
CA HIS A 230 -7.37 -20.65 3.41
C HIS A 230 -6.34 -20.40 4.54
N ASP A 231 -5.41 -21.30 4.71
CA ASP A 231 -4.34 -21.14 5.71
C ASP A 231 -3.33 -20.05 5.28
N PRO A 232 -2.70 -19.38 6.25
CA PRO A 232 -1.65 -18.41 5.95
C PRO A 232 -0.43 -19.07 5.31
N GLY A 233 0.14 -18.42 4.30
CA GLY A 233 1.38 -18.84 3.65
C GLY A 233 2.22 -17.65 3.24
N LEU A 234 3.50 -17.93 2.99
CA LEU A 234 4.42 -16.95 2.43
C LEU A 234 4.01 -16.61 0.99
N LEU A 235 3.69 -15.35 0.75
CA LEU A 235 3.35 -14.89 -0.59
C LEU A 235 4.59 -14.79 -1.46
N ILE A 236 4.53 -15.43 -2.61
CA ILE A 236 5.53 -15.31 -3.67
C ILE A 236 4.89 -14.88 -4.98
N VAL A 237 5.63 -14.15 -5.81
CA VAL A 237 5.16 -13.61 -7.08
C VAL A 237 6.09 -14.06 -8.20
N ARG A 238 5.55 -14.68 -9.26
CA ARG A 238 6.36 -15.16 -10.38
C ARG A 238 7.08 -14.00 -11.07
N ILE A 239 8.37 -14.19 -11.34
CA ILE A 239 9.19 -13.24 -12.11
C ILE A 239 9.17 -13.70 -13.58
N GLY A 240 8.83 -12.79 -14.49
CA GLY A 240 8.74 -13.10 -15.90
C GLY A 240 8.73 -11.85 -16.76
N VAL A 241 8.62 -12.04 -18.08
CA VAL A 241 8.68 -10.95 -19.07
C VAL A 241 7.61 -9.88 -18.80
N ASN A 242 6.41 -10.29 -18.36
CA ASN A 242 5.29 -9.42 -18.08
C ASN A 242 5.19 -9.00 -16.60
N ALA A 243 6.07 -9.52 -15.74
CA ALA A 243 6.11 -9.26 -14.31
C ALA A 243 7.57 -9.09 -13.87
N VAL A 244 8.19 -8.03 -14.36
CA VAL A 244 9.61 -7.74 -14.12
C VAL A 244 9.81 -7.31 -12.67
N PHE A 245 10.70 -8.00 -11.96
CA PHE A 245 11.18 -7.57 -10.65
C PHE A 245 12.37 -6.62 -10.84
N ASN A 246 12.15 -5.33 -10.57
CA ASN A 246 13.19 -4.30 -10.75
C ASN A 246 14.23 -4.31 -9.61
N GLY A 247 13.86 -4.81 -8.43
CA GLY A 247 14.75 -4.93 -7.29
C GLY A 247 15.22 -3.61 -6.70
N TYR A 248 16.41 -3.67 -6.13
CA TYR A 248 17.09 -2.56 -5.48
C TYR A 248 18.33 -2.15 -6.28
N THR A 249 18.91 -1.00 -5.95
CA THR A 249 20.23 -0.60 -6.44
C THR A 249 21.35 -1.54 -5.96
N ASP A 250 21.13 -2.21 -4.83
CA ASP A 250 22.01 -3.26 -4.31
C ASP A 250 21.63 -4.61 -4.94
N ALA A 251 22.53 -5.15 -5.76
CA ALA A 251 22.35 -6.42 -6.45
C ALA A 251 22.27 -7.63 -5.48
N GLN A 252 23.01 -7.60 -4.37
CA GLN A 252 22.96 -8.69 -3.38
C GLN A 252 21.63 -8.69 -2.62
N ALA A 253 21.12 -7.50 -2.29
CA ALA A 253 19.82 -7.36 -1.67
C ALA A 253 18.70 -7.81 -2.62
N THR A 254 18.84 -7.55 -3.91
CA THR A 254 17.90 -8.00 -4.95
C THR A 254 17.90 -9.52 -5.05
N GLU A 255 19.08 -10.14 -5.15
CA GLU A 255 19.20 -11.60 -5.29
C GLU A 255 18.62 -12.35 -4.09
N LYS A 256 18.79 -11.84 -2.87
CA LYS A 256 18.21 -12.43 -1.65
C LYS A 256 16.67 -12.48 -1.65
N LYS A 257 16.02 -11.69 -2.50
CA LYS A 257 14.56 -11.67 -2.64
C LYS A 257 14.07 -12.61 -3.76
N ILE A 258 14.96 -13.28 -4.48
CA ILE A 258 14.60 -14.18 -5.57
C ILE A 258 14.72 -15.63 -5.09
N LEU A 259 13.61 -16.34 -5.13
CA LEU A 259 13.56 -17.79 -4.96
C LEU A 259 13.66 -18.45 -6.34
N ARG A 260 14.47 -19.48 -6.45
CA ARG A 260 14.67 -20.24 -7.68
C ARG A 260 14.27 -21.69 -7.48
N ASP A 261 13.85 -22.34 -8.55
CA ASP A 261 13.43 -23.72 -8.55
C ASP A 261 12.37 -24.00 -7.47
N VAL A 262 11.30 -23.17 -7.50
CA VAL A 262 10.25 -23.19 -6.50
C VAL A 262 9.26 -24.31 -6.76
N PHE A 263 8.74 -24.44 -7.96
CA PHE A 263 7.79 -25.47 -8.36
C PHE A 263 8.29 -26.29 -9.57
N GLU A 264 9.22 -25.75 -10.33
CA GLU A 264 9.85 -26.37 -11.49
C GLU A 264 11.27 -25.85 -11.67
N GLU A 265 12.13 -26.65 -12.29
CA GLU A 265 13.52 -26.26 -12.56
C GLU A 265 13.55 -25.02 -13.48
N GLY A 266 14.31 -24.00 -13.08
CA GLY A 266 14.48 -22.74 -13.82
C GLY A 266 13.40 -21.68 -13.57
N ASP A 267 12.39 -21.94 -12.75
CA ASP A 267 11.46 -20.88 -12.36
C ASP A 267 12.09 -19.88 -11.37
N ALA A 268 11.54 -18.67 -11.33
CA ALA A 268 12.01 -17.61 -10.42
C ALA A 268 10.84 -16.85 -9.85
N TRP A 269 10.87 -16.64 -8.53
CA TRP A 269 9.81 -16.00 -7.78
C TRP A 269 10.35 -14.94 -6.83
N PHE A 270 9.66 -13.80 -6.76
CA PHE A 270 9.93 -12.77 -5.77
C PHE A 270 9.34 -13.17 -4.42
N ASN A 271 10.19 -13.23 -3.39
CA ASN A 271 9.80 -13.43 -2.01
C ASN A 271 9.40 -12.11 -1.39
N THR A 272 8.11 -11.94 -1.09
CA THR A 272 7.60 -10.71 -0.49
C THR A 272 8.06 -10.55 0.97
N GLY A 273 8.19 -11.64 1.70
CA GLY A 273 8.43 -11.66 3.14
C GLY A 273 7.15 -11.45 3.95
N ASP A 274 5.98 -11.59 3.34
CA ASP A 274 4.69 -11.37 3.96
C ASP A 274 3.85 -12.65 3.97
N LEU A 275 3.17 -12.91 5.08
CA LEU A 275 2.21 -13.98 5.22
C LEU A 275 0.82 -13.48 4.81
N ILE A 276 0.22 -14.18 3.88
CA ILE A 276 -1.07 -13.86 3.27
C ILE A 276 -1.95 -15.11 3.33
N LYS A 277 -3.25 -14.93 3.40
CA LYS A 277 -4.22 -16.02 3.21
C LYS A 277 -5.27 -15.65 2.18
N THR A 278 -5.87 -16.65 1.55
CA THR A 278 -7.07 -16.46 0.73
C THR A 278 -8.30 -16.35 1.63
N VAL A 279 -9.31 -15.59 1.19
CA VAL A 279 -10.56 -15.42 1.94
C VAL A 279 -11.76 -15.56 1.03
N ASP A 280 -12.82 -16.16 1.56
CA ASP A 280 -14.12 -16.18 0.89
C ASP A 280 -14.86 -14.86 1.17
N VAL A 281 -15.13 -14.13 0.12
CA VAL A 281 -15.87 -12.86 0.16
C VAL A 281 -17.23 -12.95 -0.54
N GLY A 282 -17.71 -14.16 -0.78
CA GLY A 282 -18.92 -14.45 -1.57
C GLY A 282 -18.67 -14.18 -3.05
N TYR A 283 -19.66 -13.59 -3.72
CA TYR A 283 -19.55 -13.33 -5.16
C TYR A 283 -18.41 -12.35 -5.47
N ALA A 284 -17.42 -12.80 -6.19
CA ALA A 284 -16.16 -12.09 -6.48
C ALA A 284 -15.74 -12.16 -7.96
N LEU A 285 -16.68 -12.33 -8.91
CA LEU A 285 -16.40 -12.42 -10.35
C LEU A 285 -15.38 -13.53 -10.72
N GLY A 286 -15.32 -14.60 -9.91
CA GLY A 286 -14.35 -15.69 -10.09
C GLY A 286 -12.91 -15.31 -9.72
N LYS A 287 -12.70 -14.19 -9.03
CA LYS A 287 -11.37 -13.73 -8.58
C LYS A 287 -11.14 -14.09 -7.12
N THR A 288 -9.99 -14.69 -6.85
CA THR A 288 -9.51 -14.94 -5.49
C THR A 288 -9.23 -13.63 -4.77
N HIS A 289 -9.70 -13.54 -3.53
CA HIS A 289 -9.42 -12.42 -2.64
C HIS A 289 -8.46 -12.85 -1.53
N TYR A 290 -7.66 -11.90 -1.08
CA TYR A 290 -6.58 -12.14 -0.15
C TYR A 290 -6.69 -11.22 1.06
N GLN A 291 -6.15 -11.68 2.19
CA GLN A 291 -6.03 -10.91 3.42
C GLN A 291 -4.58 -10.98 3.89
N PHE A 292 -4.03 -9.83 4.24
CA PHE A 292 -2.75 -9.73 4.90
C PHE A 292 -2.85 -10.33 6.31
N VAL A 293 -1.88 -11.12 6.71
CA VAL A 293 -1.81 -11.73 8.04
C VAL A 293 -0.73 -11.03 8.86
N ASP A 294 0.53 -11.17 8.43
CA ASP A 294 1.66 -10.54 9.11
C ASP A 294 2.92 -10.57 8.24
N ARG A 295 4.00 -9.97 8.71
CA ARG A 295 5.33 -10.15 8.14
C ARG A 295 6.03 -11.36 8.71
N VAL A 296 6.79 -12.03 7.87
CA VAL A 296 7.79 -12.99 8.34
C VAL A 296 8.76 -12.26 9.28
N GLY A 297 8.93 -12.72 10.51
CA GLY A 297 9.74 -12.07 11.54
C GLY A 297 8.95 -11.24 12.56
N ASP A 298 7.72 -10.83 12.23
CA ASP A 298 6.82 -10.18 13.18
C ASP A 298 5.82 -11.19 13.77
N THR A 299 5.79 -12.43 13.26
CA THR A 299 4.98 -13.53 13.79
C THR A 299 5.82 -14.33 14.78
N PHE A 300 5.23 -14.71 15.92
CA PHE A 300 5.89 -15.54 16.92
C PHE A 300 5.10 -16.82 17.19
N ARG A 301 5.74 -17.79 17.87
CA ARG A 301 5.12 -19.05 18.22
C ARG A 301 4.77 -19.10 19.70
N TRP A 302 3.51 -19.41 20.01
CA TRP A 302 3.02 -19.60 21.38
C TRP A 302 2.32 -20.94 21.49
N LYS A 303 2.82 -21.83 22.38
CA LYS A 303 2.28 -23.19 22.62
C LYS A 303 2.03 -24.00 21.32
N SER A 304 2.99 -23.94 20.41
CA SER A 304 2.94 -24.58 19.09
C SER A 304 2.00 -23.96 18.05
N GLU A 305 1.35 -22.85 18.36
CA GLU A 305 0.53 -22.07 17.42
C GLU A 305 1.30 -20.85 16.92
N ASN A 306 1.15 -20.54 15.64
CA ASN A 306 1.68 -19.31 15.06
C ASN A 306 0.74 -18.16 15.44
N VAL A 307 1.28 -17.12 16.06
CA VAL A 307 0.56 -15.97 16.55
C VAL A 307 1.05 -14.72 15.82
N SER A 308 0.16 -14.04 15.15
CA SER A 308 0.44 -12.75 14.51
C SER A 308 0.51 -11.65 15.54
N THR A 309 1.55 -10.82 15.50
CA THR A 309 1.66 -9.62 16.32
C THR A 309 0.52 -8.65 16.07
N ASN A 310 0.05 -8.57 14.80
CA ASN A 310 -1.12 -7.77 14.43
C ASN A 310 -2.39 -8.26 15.09
N GLU A 311 -2.66 -9.58 15.08
CA GLU A 311 -3.86 -10.17 15.69
C GLU A 311 -3.89 -9.93 17.20
N VAL A 312 -2.77 -10.13 17.90
CA VAL A 312 -2.67 -9.81 19.33
C VAL A 312 -2.89 -8.32 19.60
N GLY A 313 -2.27 -7.46 18.76
CA GLY A 313 -2.46 -6.02 18.84
C GLY A 313 -3.92 -5.61 18.63
N GLU A 314 -4.62 -6.22 17.69
CA GLU A 314 -6.06 -5.98 17.46
C GLU A 314 -6.90 -6.34 18.68
N ILE A 315 -6.67 -7.52 19.25
CA ILE A 315 -7.37 -7.98 20.45
C ILE A 315 -7.13 -7.01 21.62
N LEU A 316 -5.87 -6.66 21.88
CA LEU A 316 -5.51 -5.76 22.98
C LEU A 316 -6.11 -4.36 22.80
N ASN A 317 -6.08 -3.81 21.59
CA ASN A 317 -6.63 -2.49 21.29
C ASN A 317 -8.18 -2.47 21.30
N GLY A 318 -8.84 -3.64 21.28
CA GLY A 318 -10.29 -3.76 21.43
C GLY A 318 -10.78 -3.55 22.88
N PHE A 319 -9.90 -3.50 23.87
CA PHE A 319 -10.30 -3.23 25.26
C PHE A 319 -10.42 -1.72 25.50
N SER A 320 -11.53 -1.32 26.13
CA SER A 320 -11.85 0.10 26.42
C SER A 320 -10.78 0.84 27.22
N ASP A 321 -10.03 0.12 28.04
CA ASP A 321 -9.00 0.68 28.91
C ASP A 321 -7.60 0.73 28.26
N VAL A 322 -7.48 0.20 27.04
CA VAL A 322 -6.24 0.21 26.26
C VAL A 322 -6.34 1.25 25.15
N ASN A 323 -5.62 2.34 25.32
CA ASN A 323 -5.57 3.39 24.29
C ASN A 323 -4.73 2.97 23.07
N MET A 324 -3.64 2.24 23.31
CA MET A 324 -2.76 1.71 22.29
C MET A 324 -1.93 0.56 22.83
N SER A 325 -1.85 -0.54 22.09
CA SER A 325 -0.90 -1.63 22.34
C SER A 325 0.07 -1.77 21.15
N ASN A 326 1.28 -2.20 21.45
CA ASN A 326 2.26 -2.60 20.45
C ASN A 326 2.82 -3.96 20.86
N VAL A 327 2.87 -4.89 19.90
CA VAL A 327 3.36 -6.25 20.10
C VAL A 327 4.61 -6.44 19.25
N TYR A 328 5.71 -6.86 19.87
CA TYR A 328 7.02 -7.05 19.23
C TYR A 328 7.79 -8.22 19.86
#